data_73b3efb9571ade7c9b4e210773f69059
#
_entry.id   73b3efb9571ade7c9b4e210773f69059
#
_cell.length_a   1.000
_cell.length_b   1.000
_cell.length_c   1.000
_cell.angle_alpha   90.00
_cell.angle_beta   90.00
_cell.angle_gamma   90.00
#
_symmetry.space_group_name_H-M   'P 1'
#
loop_
_entity.id
_entity.type
_entity.pdbx_description
1 polymer ?
#
loop_
_entity_poly.entity_id
_entity_poly.type
_entity_poly.pdbx_seq_one_letter_code
_entity_poly.pdbx_strand_id
1 'polypeptide(L)'
;ASGFGSLRRFNAAFAAHYGLNPTRLRRQGSGREGQGVTVRLGYRPPLDVGALLTFLAQRGIAGQSWAQPPDRMAGQTLRLVAGTRVHTGWLTARFDPVEPGVWLTVGESLCDALPLVIARVRAWLDLDADPAVIDACLSSPLDGGGAASQGALAGLRVPGCLDGFELAVRAILGQQVTVAAGRTLAERLVERFGEPMGTPVPGLDRLFPTPDVLALADGDALGQLGIVRQRQAAVQALARALADGHLSLDASADVPTTLAALTALPGIGDWTAQYIALRALCWPDAFPAGDVPLQKALGVASARDAERVSQAWRPWRSYAVIRAWHGGATAGRAGNSSFHSTSWPADAGKKAI
;
A
#
# COMPACT_ATOMS: atom_id res chain seq x y z
N ALA A 1 -20.34 2.27 -0.29
CA ALA A 1 -21.51 2.13 -1.17
C ALA A 1 -21.16 2.77 -2.52
N SER A 2 -21.23 2.00 -3.62
CA SER A 2 -20.78 2.38 -4.98
C SER A 2 -21.63 3.46 -5.67
N GLY A 3 -22.55 4.14 -4.99
CA GLY A 3 -23.41 5.19 -5.56
C GLY A 3 -24.42 4.75 -6.64
N PHE A 4 -24.44 3.46 -7.00
CA PHE A 4 -25.35 2.93 -8.02
C PHE A 4 -26.60 2.30 -7.38
N GLY A 5 -27.77 2.88 -7.62
CA GLY A 5 -29.07 2.39 -7.10
C GLY A 5 -29.57 1.06 -7.70
N SER A 6 -28.84 0.43 -8.64
CA SER A 6 -29.15 -0.90 -9.17
C SER A 6 -27.94 -1.57 -9.83
N LEU A 7 -27.88 -2.91 -9.72
CA LEU A 7 -26.87 -3.76 -10.38
C LEU A 7 -26.87 -3.56 -11.90
N ARG A 8 -28.02 -3.27 -12.50
CA ARG A 8 -28.17 -3.04 -13.95
C ARG A 8 -27.48 -1.72 -14.38
N ARG A 9 -27.65 -0.65 -13.62
CA ARG A 9 -26.98 0.65 -13.88
C ARG A 9 -25.47 0.53 -13.68
N PHE A 10 -25.07 -0.16 -12.64
CA PHE A 10 -23.66 -0.47 -12.39
C PHE A 10 -23.06 -1.27 -13.56
N ASN A 11 -23.69 -2.38 -14.00
CA ASN A 11 -23.20 -3.20 -15.11
C ASN A 11 -23.15 -2.41 -16.43
N ALA A 12 -24.11 -1.52 -16.69
CA ALA A 12 -24.11 -0.64 -17.86
C ALA A 12 -22.96 0.39 -17.83
N ALA A 13 -22.75 1.05 -16.70
CA ALA A 13 -21.65 2.00 -16.52
C ALA A 13 -20.29 1.29 -16.57
N PHE A 14 -20.19 0.09 -15.99
CA PHE A 14 -19.00 -0.74 -16.04
C PHE A 14 -18.67 -1.17 -17.47
N ALA A 15 -19.67 -1.65 -18.22
CA ALA A 15 -19.51 -2.02 -19.61
C ALA A 15 -19.10 -0.82 -20.50
N ALA A 16 -19.68 0.35 -20.25
CA ALA A 16 -19.35 1.57 -20.97
C ALA A 16 -17.93 2.08 -20.67
N HIS A 17 -17.48 1.95 -19.42
CA HIS A 17 -16.19 2.48 -18.99
C HIS A 17 -15.01 1.53 -19.26
N TYR A 18 -15.24 0.22 -19.13
CA TYR A 18 -14.19 -0.81 -19.29
C TYR A 18 -14.32 -1.64 -20.58
N GLY A 19 -15.35 -1.40 -21.40
CA GLY A 19 -15.62 -2.19 -22.63
C GLY A 19 -16.01 -3.65 -22.37
N LEU A 20 -16.34 -4.01 -21.12
CA LEU A 20 -16.53 -5.38 -20.65
C LEU A 20 -17.97 -5.60 -20.20
N ASN A 21 -18.61 -6.66 -20.70
CA ASN A 21 -19.90 -7.11 -20.18
C ASN A 21 -19.65 -8.18 -19.10
N PRO A 22 -20.01 -7.93 -17.82
CA PRO A 22 -19.80 -8.89 -16.73
C PRO A 22 -20.36 -10.29 -17.00
N THR A 23 -21.43 -10.37 -17.78
CA THR A 23 -22.05 -11.66 -18.17
C THR A 23 -21.25 -12.39 -19.26
N ARG A 24 -20.55 -11.66 -20.14
CA ARG A 24 -19.63 -12.24 -21.12
C ARG A 24 -18.34 -12.74 -20.49
N LEU A 25 -17.84 -12.06 -19.45
CA LEU A 25 -16.66 -12.49 -18.71
C LEU A 25 -16.85 -13.87 -18.08
N ARG A 26 -18.04 -14.15 -17.54
CA ARG A 26 -18.39 -15.49 -17.02
C ARG A 26 -18.40 -16.59 -18.11
N ARG A 27 -18.67 -16.26 -19.36
CA ARG A 27 -18.72 -17.23 -20.48
C ARG A 27 -17.38 -17.45 -21.17
N GLN A 28 -16.45 -16.48 -21.11
CA GLN A 28 -15.11 -16.60 -21.70
C GLN A 28 -14.13 -17.35 -20.78
N GLY A 29 -14.42 -17.47 -19.48
CA GLY A 29 -13.66 -18.30 -18.53
C GLY A 29 -13.83 -19.82 -18.69
N SER A 30 -14.75 -20.29 -19.55
CA SER A 30 -15.03 -21.72 -19.73
C SER A 30 -14.05 -22.47 -20.67
N GLY A 31 -12.93 -21.89 -21.03
CA GLY A 31 -12.05 -22.41 -22.08
C GLY A 31 -10.59 -22.71 -21.69
N ARG A 32 -10.27 -22.89 -20.41
CA ARG A 32 -9.07 -23.56 -19.84
C ARG A 32 -9.08 -23.37 -18.33
N GLU A 33 -9.11 -24.44 -17.57
CA GLU A 33 -8.96 -24.41 -16.11
C GLU A 33 -7.69 -23.63 -15.75
N GLY A 34 -7.84 -22.54 -14.97
CA GLY A 34 -6.73 -21.74 -14.45
C GLY A 34 -6.46 -20.38 -15.12
N GLN A 35 -7.14 -20.00 -16.19
CA GLN A 35 -6.97 -18.67 -16.79
C GLN A 35 -7.97 -17.68 -16.20
N GLY A 36 -7.43 -16.64 -15.49
CA GLY A 36 -8.21 -15.53 -14.94
C GLY A 36 -8.72 -14.57 -16.04
N VAL A 37 -9.50 -13.59 -15.63
CA VAL A 37 -10.00 -12.50 -16.49
C VAL A 37 -8.98 -11.38 -16.57
N THR A 38 -8.68 -10.89 -17.78
CA THR A 38 -7.76 -9.76 -17.98
C THR A 38 -8.55 -8.52 -18.41
N VAL A 39 -8.28 -7.40 -17.74
CA VAL A 39 -8.83 -6.07 -18.05
C VAL A 39 -7.72 -5.04 -18.18
N ARG A 40 -7.92 -4.00 -19.00
CA ARG A 40 -6.99 -2.89 -19.14
C ARG A 40 -7.44 -1.70 -18.30
N LEU A 41 -6.55 -1.21 -17.44
CA LEU A 41 -6.77 0.00 -16.63
C LEU A 41 -5.89 1.13 -17.16
N GLY A 42 -6.47 2.28 -17.44
CA GLY A 42 -5.73 3.48 -17.84
C GLY A 42 -5.26 4.29 -16.62
N TYR A 43 -4.21 5.09 -16.82
CA TYR A 43 -3.74 6.10 -15.86
C TYR A 43 -3.32 7.37 -16.59
N ARG A 44 -3.19 8.50 -15.87
CA ARG A 44 -2.65 9.76 -16.42
C ARG A 44 -1.12 9.73 -16.37
N PRO A 45 -0.42 9.92 -17.51
CA PRO A 45 1.02 10.06 -17.54
C PRO A 45 1.46 11.45 -17.00
N PRO A 46 2.70 11.58 -16.50
CA PRO A 46 3.69 10.53 -16.35
C PRO A 46 3.43 9.62 -15.15
N LEU A 47 3.95 8.38 -15.21
CA LEU A 47 4.05 7.46 -14.09
C LEU A 47 5.42 6.78 -14.15
N ASP A 48 6.23 6.94 -13.09
CA ASP A 48 7.48 6.21 -12.93
C ASP A 48 7.21 4.77 -12.47
N VAL A 49 7.00 3.91 -13.46
CA VAL A 49 6.74 2.49 -13.25
C VAL A 49 7.92 1.79 -12.57
N GLY A 50 9.15 2.21 -12.92
CA GLY A 50 10.37 1.64 -12.35
C GLY A 50 10.48 1.91 -10.85
N ALA A 51 10.28 3.15 -10.44
CA ALA A 51 10.29 3.54 -9.03
C ALA A 51 9.16 2.84 -8.25
N LEU A 52 7.93 2.81 -8.80
CA LEU A 52 6.77 2.16 -8.19
C LEU A 52 7.03 0.66 -7.96
N LEU A 53 7.45 -0.06 -9.00
CA LEU A 53 7.71 -1.49 -8.90
C LEU A 53 8.92 -1.82 -8.02
N THR A 54 9.96 -0.99 -8.03
CA THR A 54 11.10 -1.13 -7.12
C THR A 54 10.67 -0.99 -5.66
N PHE A 55 9.81 -0.01 -5.37
CA PHE A 55 9.24 0.17 -4.03
C PHE A 55 8.44 -1.06 -3.58
N LEU A 56 7.61 -1.64 -4.46
CA LEU A 56 6.82 -2.84 -4.19
C LEU A 56 7.73 -4.08 -4.02
N ALA A 57 8.76 -4.25 -4.88
CA ALA A 57 9.69 -5.38 -4.84
C ALA A 57 10.47 -5.45 -3.52
N GLN A 58 10.93 -4.30 -3.02
CA GLN A 58 11.63 -4.22 -1.72
C GLN A 58 10.75 -4.68 -0.55
N ARG A 59 9.43 -4.65 -0.73
CA ARG A 59 8.42 -4.95 0.28
C ARG A 59 7.60 -6.21 -0.01
N GLY A 60 7.91 -6.95 -1.06
CA GLY A 60 7.25 -8.21 -1.38
C GLY A 60 7.40 -9.24 -0.26
N ILE A 61 6.39 -10.07 -0.05
CA ILE A 61 6.36 -11.16 0.93
C ILE A 61 6.33 -12.48 0.14
N ALA A 62 7.28 -13.37 0.39
CA ALA A 62 7.35 -14.66 -0.27
C ALA A 62 6.03 -15.44 -0.11
N GLY A 63 5.54 -16.00 -1.20
CA GLY A 63 4.27 -16.72 -1.27
C GLY A 63 3.03 -15.81 -1.37
N GLN A 64 3.11 -14.54 -0.98
CA GLN A 64 1.97 -13.63 -0.90
C GLN A 64 2.02 -12.50 -1.94
N SER A 65 3.19 -11.89 -2.15
CA SER A 65 3.32 -10.77 -3.08
C SER A 65 4.73 -10.63 -3.64
N TRP A 66 4.81 -10.19 -4.89
CA TRP A 66 6.08 -9.89 -5.56
C TRP A 66 5.92 -8.73 -6.55
N ALA A 67 7.03 -8.08 -6.90
CA ALA A 67 7.13 -7.19 -8.04
C ALA A 67 8.45 -7.41 -8.77
N GLN A 68 8.40 -7.35 -10.10
CA GLN A 68 9.51 -7.59 -11.03
C GLN A 68 9.65 -6.36 -11.93
N PRO A 69 10.46 -5.36 -11.54
CA PRO A 69 10.65 -4.14 -12.31
C PRO A 69 11.08 -4.35 -13.76
N PRO A 70 12.00 -5.30 -14.07
CA PRO A 70 12.39 -5.57 -15.46
C PRO A 70 11.22 -6.02 -16.34
N ASP A 71 10.33 -6.85 -15.79
CA ASP A 71 9.17 -7.38 -16.50
C ASP A 71 7.95 -6.44 -16.43
N ARG A 72 8.10 -5.31 -15.74
CA ARG A 72 7.04 -4.32 -15.51
C ARG A 72 5.79 -4.93 -14.88
N MET A 73 5.97 -5.87 -13.93
CA MET A 73 4.89 -6.66 -13.34
C MET A 73 4.92 -6.64 -11.82
N ALA A 74 3.74 -6.78 -11.23
CA ALA A 74 3.54 -7.10 -9.82
C ALA A 74 2.41 -8.10 -9.67
N GLY A 75 2.48 -8.94 -8.64
CA GLY A 75 1.46 -9.93 -8.30
C GLY A 75 1.24 -10.02 -6.80
N GLN A 76 0.01 -10.34 -6.42
CA GLN A 76 -0.38 -10.51 -5.02
C GLN A 76 -1.59 -11.42 -4.89
N THR A 77 -1.64 -12.20 -3.80
CA THR A 77 -2.85 -12.88 -3.34
C THR A 77 -3.73 -11.89 -2.59
N LEU A 78 -5.03 -12.10 -2.64
CA LEU A 78 -5.98 -11.16 -2.09
C LEU A 78 -7.13 -11.90 -1.40
N ARG A 79 -7.52 -11.41 -0.21
CA ARG A 79 -8.79 -11.71 0.45
C ARG A 79 -9.59 -10.40 0.52
N LEU A 80 -10.85 -10.45 0.13
CA LEU A 80 -11.74 -9.30 0.23
C LEU A 80 -13.17 -9.72 0.57
N VAL A 81 -13.90 -8.82 1.19
CA VAL A 81 -15.31 -8.99 1.51
C VAL A 81 -16.14 -8.12 0.58
N ALA A 82 -17.06 -8.73 -0.17
CA ALA A 82 -18.01 -8.03 -1.02
C ALA A 82 -19.43 -8.39 -0.59
N GLY A 83 -20.11 -7.44 0.06
CA GLY A 83 -21.37 -7.70 0.75
C GLY A 83 -21.16 -8.67 1.92
N THR A 84 -21.80 -9.83 1.88
CA THR A 84 -21.67 -10.89 2.90
C THR A 84 -20.70 -12.02 2.49
N ARG A 85 -20.09 -11.92 1.29
CA ARG A 85 -19.23 -12.98 0.76
C ARG A 85 -17.76 -12.63 0.89
N VAL A 86 -16.99 -13.62 1.31
CA VAL A 86 -15.52 -13.56 1.29
C VAL A 86 -15.05 -14.14 -0.04
N HIS A 87 -14.20 -13.39 -0.73
CA HIS A 87 -13.54 -13.81 -1.96
C HIS A 87 -12.05 -13.89 -1.71
N THR A 88 -11.43 -14.98 -2.14
CA THR A 88 -9.97 -15.18 -2.08
C THR A 88 -9.46 -15.52 -3.46
N GLY A 89 -8.28 -15.05 -3.80
CA GLY A 89 -7.71 -15.32 -5.11
C GLY A 89 -6.37 -14.59 -5.30
N TRP A 90 -5.99 -14.49 -6.54
CA TRP A 90 -4.75 -13.85 -6.96
C TRP A 90 -5.00 -12.83 -8.07
N LEU A 91 -4.09 -11.89 -8.19
CA LEU A 91 -4.04 -10.96 -9.32
C LEU A 91 -2.60 -10.70 -9.74
N THR A 92 -2.44 -10.31 -11.01
CA THR A 92 -1.20 -9.75 -11.54
C THR A 92 -1.50 -8.48 -12.31
N ALA A 93 -0.62 -7.49 -12.18
CA ALA A 93 -0.68 -6.22 -12.88
C ALA A 93 0.58 -6.06 -13.74
N ARG A 94 0.44 -5.93 -15.05
CA ARG A 94 1.54 -5.72 -15.99
C ARG A 94 1.39 -4.37 -16.68
N PHE A 95 2.35 -3.49 -16.50
CA PHE A 95 2.35 -2.19 -17.15
C PHE A 95 2.69 -2.32 -18.63
N ASP A 96 1.88 -1.69 -19.47
CA ASP A 96 2.13 -1.62 -20.90
C ASP A 96 3.44 -0.85 -21.17
N PRO A 97 4.33 -1.35 -22.02
CA PRO A 97 5.60 -0.69 -22.30
C PRO A 97 5.47 0.55 -23.19
N VAL A 98 4.38 0.70 -23.93
CA VAL A 98 4.18 1.74 -24.95
C VAL A 98 3.11 2.73 -24.53
N GLU A 99 1.94 2.24 -24.16
CA GLU A 99 0.79 3.08 -23.84
C GLU A 99 0.54 3.21 -22.33
N PRO A 100 0.02 4.37 -21.85
CA PRO A 100 -0.36 4.53 -20.45
C PRO A 100 -1.48 3.56 -20.05
N GLY A 101 -1.10 2.38 -19.53
CA GLY A 101 -2.06 1.35 -19.17
C GLY A 101 -1.44 0.22 -18.36
N VAL A 102 -2.32 -0.49 -17.64
CA VAL A 102 -2.01 -1.67 -16.85
C VAL A 102 -2.94 -2.80 -17.27
N TRP A 103 -2.37 -3.93 -17.67
CA TRP A 103 -3.10 -5.17 -17.89
C TRP A 103 -3.24 -5.89 -16.53
N LEU A 104 -4.44 -5.86 -16.00
CA LEU A 104 -4.79 -6.53 -14.74
C LEU A 104 -5.40 -7.89 -15.07
N THR A 105 -4.73 -8.97 -14.67
CA THR A 105 -5.26 -10.33 -14.72
C THR A 105 -5.68 -10.76 -13.31
N VAL A 106 -6.90 -11.26 -13.19
CA VAL A 106 -7.55 -11.59 -11.92
C VAL A 106 -8.01 -13.04 -11.96
N GLY A 107 -7.71 -13.83 -10.94
CA GLY A 107 -8.17 -15.21 -10.81
C GLY A 107 -9.70 -15.32 -10.84
N GLU A 108 -10.22 -16.42 -11.35
CA GLU A 108 -11.67 -16.65 -11.55
C GLU A 108 -12.47 -16.46 -10.24
N SER A 109 -11.92 -16.88 -9.11
CA SER A 109 -12.56 -16.77 -7.78
C SER A 109 -12.85 -15.32 -7.34
N LEU A 110 -12.17 -14.33 -7.94
CA LEU A 110 -12.36 -12.90 -7.69
C LEU A 110 -13.29 -12.22 -8.71
N CYS A 111 -13.75 -12.91 -9.75
CA CYS A 111 -14.52 -12.30 -10.84
C CYS A 111 -15.86 -11.71 -10.37
N ASP A 112 -16.53 -12.31 -9.40
CA ASP A 112 -17.78 -11.77 -8.84
C ASP A 112 -17.54 -10.44 -8.07
N ALA A 113 -16.34 -10.22 -7.58
CA ALA A 113 -15.92 -9.01 -6.89
C ALA A 113 -15.01 -8.10 -7.75
N LEU A 114 -14.94 -8.33 -9.07
CA LEU A 114 -14.04 -7.62 -9.98
C LEU A 114 -14.09 -6.09 -9.86
N PRO A 115 -15.24 -5.43 -9.71
CA PRO A 115 -15.28 -3.98 -9.51
C PRO A 115 -14.55 -3.51 -8.27
N LEU A 116 -14.65 -4.24 -7.16
CA LEU A 116 -13.94 -3.95 -5.92
C LEU A 116 -12.43 -4.22 -6.08
N VAL A 117 -12.07 -5.30 -6.77
CA VAL A 117 -10.66 -5.60 -7.11
C VAL A 117 -10.07 -4.47 -7.94
N ILE A 118 -10.77 -3.99 -8.98
CA ILE A 118 -10.31 -2.87 -9.80
C ILE A 118 -10.12 -1.61 -8.97
N ALA A 119 -11.07 -1.27 -8.11
CA ALA A 119 -10.96 -0.09 -7.24
C ALA A 119 -9.73 -0.19 -6.32
N ARG A 120 -9.48 -1.36 -5.70
CA ARG A 120 -8.30 -1.59 -4.86
C ARG A 120 -6.99 -1.55 -5.65
N VAL A 121 -6.94 -2.11 -6.87
CA VAL A 121 -5.76 -2.05 -7.73
C VAL A 121 -5.46 -0.61 -8.17
N ARG A 122 -6.50 0.18 -8.49
CA ARG A 122 -6.32 1.60 -8.81
C ARG A 122 -5.71 2.36 -7.63
N ALA A 123 -6.19 2.11 -6.41
CA ALA A 123 -5.65 2.69 -5.18
C ALA A 123 -4.23 2.16 -4.88
N TRP A 124 -3.99 0.85 -5.04
CA TRP A 124 -2.68 0.21 -4.82
C TRP A 124 -1.57 0.82 -5.69
N LEU A 125 -1.87 1.05 -6.98
CA LEU A 125 -0.92 1.56 -7.97
C LEU A 125 -1.06 3.08 -8.20
N ASP A 126 -1.95 3.75 -7.45
CA ASP A 126 -2.24 5.19 -7.54
C ASP A 126 -2.54 5.65 -8.98
N LEU A 127 -3.41 4.89 -9.68
CA LEU A 127 -3.71 5.12 -11.09
C LEU A 127 -4.61 6.34 -11.33
N ASP A 128 -5.30 6.82 -10.30
CA ASP A 128 -6.24 7.95 -10.40
C ASP A 128 -5.59 9.31 -10.18
N ALA A 129 -4.34 9.34 -9.71
CA ALA A 129 -3.61 10.57 -9.47
C ALA A 129 -3.51 11.43 -10.74
N ASP A 130 -3.61 12.75 -10.55
CA ASP A 130 -3.36 13.74 -11.60
C ASP A 130 -1.98 14.36 -11.38
N PRO A 131 -0.93 13.89 -12.11
CA PRO A 131 0.42 14.38 -11.89
C PRO A 131 0.58 15.88 -12.20
N ALA A 132 -0.19 16.43 -13.13
CA ALA A 132 -0.09 17.85 -13.46
C ALA A 132 -0.54 18.74 -12.29
N VAL A 133 -1.63 18.38 -11.61
CA VAL A 133 -2.13 19.10 -10.43
C VAL A 133 -1.18 18.95 -9.25
N ILE A 134 -0.67 17.73 -9.03
CA ILE A 134 0.25 17.42 -7.94
C ILE A 134 1.58 18.17 -8.16
N ASP A 135 2.14 18.10 -9.36
CA ASP A 135 3.42 18.72 -9.70
C ASP A 135 3.33 20.25 -9.59
N ALA A 136 2.21 20.85 -10.03
CA ALA A 136 1.99 22.29 -9.89
C ALA A 136 2.00 22.74 -8.41
N CYS A 137 1.39 21.95 -7.51
CA CYS A 137 1.39 22.24 -6.07
C CYS A 137 2.78 22.07 -5.43
N LEU A 138 3.49 21.01 -5.80
CA LEU A 138 4.79 20.66 -5.22
C LEU A 138 5.98 21.43 -5.84
N SER A 139 5.74 22.19 -6.91
CA SER A 139 6.77 22.99 -7.61
C SER A 139 6.95 24.39 -7.00
N SER A 140 6.38 24.69 -5.83
CA SER A 140 6.54 25.98 -5.15
C SER A 140 8.00 26.23 -4.75
N PRO A 141 8.48 27.51 -4.74
CA PRO A 141 9.92 27.88 -4.68
C PRO A 141 10.69 27.48 -3.42
N LEU A 142 10.11 26.74 -2.50
CA LEU A 142 10.80 26.23 -1.31
C LEU A 142 11.81 25.12 -1.60
N ASP A 143 11.73 24.56 -2.80
CA ASP A 143 12.58 23.44 -3.21
C ASP A 143 13.95 23.93 -3.68
N GLY A 144 14.71 24.72 -3.15
CA GLY A 144 16.12 25.03 -3.53
C GLY A 144 16.76 24.19 -4.66
N GLY A 145 15.98 23.32 -5.29
CA GLY A 145 16.27 22.44 -6.41
C GLY A 145 15.78 23.03 -7.72
N GLY A 146 16.67 23.38 -8.61
CA GLY A 146 16.37 23.90 -9.95
C GLY A 146 15.52 22.92 -10.79
N ALA A 147 15.00 23.38 -11.94
CA ALA A 147 14.15 22.64 -12.88
C ALA A 147 14.63 21.20 -13.23
N ALA A 148 15.93 20.92 -13.09
CA ALA A 148 16.52 19.60 -13.33
C ALA A 148 16.11 18.54 -12.27
N SER A 149 15.90 18.93 -11.00
CA SER A 149 15.44 17.99 -9.96
C SER A 149 13.95 17.71 -10.05
N GLN A 150 13.16 18.62 -10.58
CA GLN A 150 11.73 18.44 -10.80
C GLN A 150 11.43 17.38 -11.87
N GLY A 151 12.18 17.36 -12.96
CA GLY A 151 12.03 16.33 -14.02
C GLY A 151 12.33 14.92 -13.54
N ALA A 152 13.31 14.76 -12.63
CA ALA A 152 13.70 13.48 -12.08
C ALA A 152 12.66 12.86 -11.11
N LEU A 153 11.74 13.67 -10.58
CA LEU A 153 10.71 13.25 -9.64
C LEU A 153 9.30 13.18 -10.27
N ALA A 154 9.22 13.53 -11.57
CA ALA A 154 7.96 13.50 -12.29
C ALA A 154 7.39 12.07 -12.35
N GLY A 155 6.11 11.94 -12.10
CA GLY A 155 5.43 10.64 -12.17
C GLY A 155 5.62 9.71 -10.98
N LEU A 156 6.31 10.12 -9.92
CA LEU A 156 6.31 9.38 -8.66
C LEU A 156 4.88 9.31 -8.11
N ARG A 157 4.48 8.10 -7.72
CA ARG A 157 3.16 7.80 -7.17
C ARG A 157 3.25 7.46 -5.68
N VAL A 158 2.13 7.58 -4.98
CA VAL A 158 1.98 7.09 -3.61
C VAL A 158 1.51 5.64 -3.66
N PRO A 159 2.40 4.64 -3.48
CA PRO A 159 2.00 3.24 -3.56
C PRO A 159 1.03 2.92 -2.41
N GLY A 160 -0.22 2.63 -2.71
CA GLY A 160 -1.20 2.17 -1.75
C GLY A 160 -1.00 0.72 -1.32
N CYS A 161 -2.10 0.03 -0.98
CA CYS A 161 -2.11 -1.40 -0.67
C CYS A 161 -3.43 -2.04 -1.14
N LEU A 162 -3.43 -3.37 -1.28
CA LEU A 162 -4.64 -4.13 -1.58
C LEU A 162 -5.42 -4.49 -0.31
N ASP A 163 -4.73 -4.57 0.83
CA ASP A 163 -5.29 -4.90 2.14
C ASP A 163 -4.73 -3.95 3.21
N GLY A 164 -5.62 -3.17 3.85
CA GLY A 164 -5.24 -2.19 4.87
C GLY A 164 -4.74 -2.86 6.15
N PHE A 165 -5.29 -4.04 6.52
CA PHE A 165 -4.82 -4.78 7.69
C PHE A 165 -3.40 -5.31 7.50
N GLU A 166 -3.13 -5.96 6.35
CA GLU A 166 -1.77 -6.37 5.98
C GLU A 166 -0.80 -5.19 6.12
N LEU A 167 -1.14 -4.05 5.50
CA LEU A 167 -0.28 -2.89 5.54
C LEU A 167 -0.01 -2.40 6.97
N ALA A 168 -1.03 -2.32 7.81
CA ALA A 168 -0.90 -1.83 9.19
C ALA A 168 -0.06 -2.80 10.04
N VAL A 169 -0.25 -4.11 9.93
CA VAL A 169 0.62 -5.11 10.57
C VAL A 169 2.06 -4.93 10.13
N ARG A 170 2.31 -4.78 8.84
CA ARG A 170 3.67 -4.56 8.30
C ARG A 170 4.29 -3.25 8.78
N ALA A 171 3.49 -2.20 8.94
CA ALA A 171 3.95 -0.94 9.52
C ALA A 171 4.41 -1.13 10.98
N ILE A 172 3.67 -1.91 11.79
CA ILE A 172 4.07 -2.25 13.16
C ILE A 172 5.34 -3.11 13.18
N LEU A 173 5.42 -4.15 12.34
CA LEU A 173 6.61 -5.03 12.25
C LEU A 173 7.86 -4.27 11.79
N GLY A 174 7.68 -3.23 10.97
CA GLY A 174 8.73 -2.38 10.45
C GLY A 174 9.25 -1.30 11.41
N GLN A 175 8.60 -1.06 12.55
CA GLN A 175 9.05 -0.03 13.50
C GLN A 175 10.49 -0.28 13.97
N GLN A 176 11.35 0.75 13.89
CA GLN A 176 12.74 0.73 14.37
C GLN A 176 13.62 -0.40 13.80
N VAL A 177 13.29 -0.90 12.63
CA VAL A 177 14.10 -1.89 11.90
C VAL A 177 14.22 -1.51 10.43
N THR A 178 15.15 -2.15 9.72
CA THR A 178 15.28 -1.95 8.28
C THR A 178 14.09 -2.51 7.52
N VAL A 179 13.82 -2.00 6.31
CA VAL A 179 12.77 -2.53 5.43
C VAL A 179 12.95 -4.04 5.21
N ALA A 180 14.20 -4.49 5.02
CA ALA A 180 14.51 -5.91 4.86
C ALA A 180 14.15 -6.74 6.11
N ALA A 181 14.50 -6.26 7.30
CA ALA A 181 14.17 -6.95 8.56
C ALA A 181 12.65 -6.99 8.80
N GLY A 182 11.94 -5.88 8.56
CA GLY A 182 10.48 -5.84 8.63
C GLY A 182 9.81 -6.80 7.65
N ARG A 183 10.36 -6.92 6.42
CA ARG A 183 9.91 -7.89 5.43
C ARG A 183 10.10 -9.33 5.92
N THR A 184 11.27 -9.67 6.45
CA THR A 184 11.55 -11.01 6.99
C THR A 184 10.58 -11.38 8.13
N LEU A 185 10.23 -10.44 9.02
CA LEU A 185 9.23 -10.69 10.05
C LEU A 185 7.84 -10.95 9.45
N ALA A 186 7.46 -10.20 8.42
CA ALA A 186 6.20 -10.41 7.72
C ALA A 186 6.17 -11.75 6.95
N GLU A 187 7.27 -12.16 6.32
CA GLU A 187 7.41 -13.45 5.65
C GLU A 187 7.22 -14.61 6.66
N ARG A 188 7.87 -14.57 7.81
CA ARG A 188 7.70 -15.57 8.88
C ARG A 188 6.27 -15.60 9.42
N LEU A 189 5.63 -14.40 9.55
CA LEU A 189 4.25 -14.31 9.98
C LEU A 189 3.31 -14.98 8.98
N VAL A 190 3.47 -14.72 7.67
CA VAL A 190 2.67 -15.33 6.62
C VAL A 190 2.95 -16.83 6.51
N GLU A 191 4.18 -17.26 6.65
CA GLU A 191 4.53 -18.69 6.67
C GLU A 191 3.83 -19.43 7.81
N ARG A 192 3.78 -18.85 9.00
CA ARG A 192 3.24 -19.47 10.22
C ARG A 192 1.73 -19.40 10.32
N PHE A 193 1.13 -18.26 9.96
CA PHE A 193 -0.29 -17.96 10.20
C PHE A 193 -1.09 -17.73 8.92
N GLY A 194 -0.43 -17.59 7.76
CA GLY A 194 -1.08 -17.41 6.48
C GLY A 194 -1.77 -18.69 6.01
N GLU A 195 -2.85 -18.51 5.26
CA GLU A 195 -3.61 -19.62 4.68
C GLU A 195 -3.00 -20.06 3.34
N PRO A 196 -2.68 -21.35 3.15
CA PRO A 196 -2.24 -21.86 1.86
C PRO A 196 -3.33 -21.67 0.79
N MET A 197 -2.91 -21.31 -0.42
CA MET A 197 -3.81 -21.11 -1.56
C MET A 197 -3.18 -21.65 -2.85
N GLY A 198 -3.89 -22.49 -3.59
CA GLY A 198 -3.47 -22.93 -4.92
C GLY A 198 -3.67 -21.83 -5.95
N THR A 199 -2.60 -21.44 -6.66
CA THR A 199 -2.67 -20.51 -7.79
C THR A 199 -1.80 -20.98 -8.96
N PRO A 200 -2.12 -20.59 -10.20
CA PRO A 200 -1.26 -20.88 -11.35
C PRO A 200 -0.07 -19.90 -11.46
N VAL A 201 0.02 -18.91 -10.57
CA VAL A 201 1.03 -17.86 -10.62
C VAL A 201 2.19 -18.24 -9.67
N PRO A 202 3.39 -18.49 -10.20
CA PRO A 202 4.53 -18.83 -9.37
C PRO A 202 4.81 -17.79 -8.29
N GLY A 203 5.07 -18.23 -7.06
CA GLY A 203 5.36 -17.39 -5.92
C GLY A 203 4.13 -16.69 -5.29
N LEU A 204 2.90 -17.11 -5.67
CA LEU A 204 1.66 -16.70 -5.03
C LEU A 204 0.91 -17.95 -4.57
N ASP A 205 1.12 -18.38 -3.34
CA ASP A 205 0.58 -19.62 -2.78
C ASP A 205 0.06 -19.48 -1.34
N ARG A 206 0.06 -18.24 -0.80
CA ARG A 206 -0.41 -17.95 0.56
C ARG A 206 -1.20 -16.66 0.62
N LEU A 207 -2.24 -16.65 1.44
CA LEU A 207 -2.95 -15.43 1.85
C LEU A 207 -2.34 -14.88 3.14
N PHE A 208 -2.40 -13.57 3.30
CA PHE A 208 -2.07 -12.93 4.58
C PHE A 208 -3.04 -13.40 5.67
N PRO A 209 -2.59 -13.60 6.94
CA PRO A 209 -3.48 -14.00 8.03
C PRO A 209 -4.59 -12.97 8.28
N THR A 210 -5.77 -13.44 8.67
CA THR A 210 -6.92 -12.57 8.97
C THR A 210 -6.74 -11.85 10.32
N PRO A 211 -7.51 -10.77 10.57
CA PRO A 211 -7.57 -10.16 11.88
C PRO A 211 -7.90 -11.15 12.99
N ASP A 212 -8.90 -12.02 12.79
CA ASP A 212 -9.30 -13.04 13.79
C ASP A 212 -8.14 -13.96 14.17
N VAL A 213 -7.37 -14.42 13.19
CA VAL A 213 -6.20 -15.30 13.42
C VAL A 213 -5.15 -14.59 14.26
N LEU A 214 -4.82 -13.34 13.95
CA LEU A 214 -3.79 -12.60 14.69
C LEU A 214 -4.28 -12.06 16.03
N ALA A 215 -5.58 -11.80 16.19
CA ALA A 215 -6.19 -11.42 17.47
C ALA A 215 -6.08 -12.55 18.52
N LEU A 216 -6.16 -13.81 18.06
CA LEU A 216 -6.10 -15.01 18.88
C LEU A 216 -4.72 -15.68 18.91
N ALA A 217 -3.75 -15.16 18.15
CA ALA A 217 -2.41 -15.74 18.08
C ALA A 217 -1.74 -15.75 19.47
N ASP A 218 -1.12 -16.88 19.81
CA ASP A 218 -0.35 -16.99 21.03
C ASP A 218 0.90 -16.08 20.97
N GLY A 219 1.17 -15.38 22.08
CA GLY A 219 2.33 -14.49 22.20
C GLY A 219 3.66 -15.22 22.07
N ASP A 220 3.77 -16.45 22.56
CA ASP A 220 4.99 -17.26 22.41
C ASP A 220 5.19 -17.64 20.93
N ALA A 221 4.13 -18.00 20.22
CA ALA A 221 4.21 -18.27 18.78
C ALA A 221 4.64 -17.05 17.97
N LEU A 222 4.14 -15.84 18.29
CA LEU A 222 4.62 -14.59 17.69
C LEU A 222 6.08 -14.29 18.07
N GLY A 223 6.47 -14.58 19.32
CA GLY A 223 7.84 -14.41 19.83
C GLY A 223 8.85 -15.26 19.10
N GLN A 224 8.51 -16.51 18.77
CA GLN A 224 9.35 -17.44 18.00
C GLN A 224 9.68 -16.92 16.60
N LEU A 225 8.85 -16.04 16.03
CA LEU A 225 9.11 -15.37 14.75
C LEU A 225 10.13 -14.22 14.86
N GLY A 226 10.55 -13.86 16.08
CA GLY A 226 11.43 -12.72 16.35
C GLY A 226 10.65 -11.40 16.56
N ILE A 227 9.33 -11.47 16.77
CA ILE A 227 8.50 -10.29 17.04
C ILE A 227 8.57 -9.99 18.54
N VAL A 228 9.11 -8.83 18.90
CA VAL A 228 9.24 -8.40 20.30
C VAL A 228 7.88 -8.14 20.95
N ARG A 229 7.74 -8.31 22.28
CA ARG A 229 6.47 -8.23 23.01
C ARG A 229 5.66 -6.97 22.75
N GLN A 230 6.31 -5.82 22.63
CA GLN A 230 5.62 -4.56 22.34
C GLN A 230 4.90 -4.59 20.98
N ARG A 231 5.54 -5.16 19.93
CA ARG A 231 4.94 -5.30 18.61
C ARG A 231 3.87 -6.40 18.60
N GLN A 232 4.05 -7.49 19.35
CA GLN A 232 3.01 -8.51 19.51
C GLN A 232 1.73 -7.88 20.05
N ALA A 233 1.83 -7.11 21.14
CA ALA A 233 0.69 -6.42 21.74
C ALA A 233 0.02 -5.44 20.76
N ALA A 234 0.81 -4.68 20.00
CA ALA A 234 0.30 -3.76 18.99
C ALA A 234 -0.43 -4.48 17.84
N VAL A 235 0.15 -5.58 17.29
CA VAL A 235 -0.48 -6.40 16.24
C VAL A 235 -1.79 -7.00 16.73
N GLN A 236 -1.81 -7.57 17.95
CA GLN A 236 -3.02 -8.16 18.52
C GLN A 236 -4.10 -7.11 18.83
N ALA A 237 -3.73 -5.93 19.32
CA ALA A 237 -4.66 -4.84 19.58
C ALA A 237 -5.29 -4.33 18.26
N LEU A 238 -4.48 -4.13 17.22
CA LEU A 238 -4.95 -3.77 15.89
C LEU A 238 -5.89 -4.85 15.32
N ALA A 239 -5.49 -6.12 15.43
CA ALA A 239 -6.27 -7.24 14.92
C ALA A 239 -7.65 -7.33 15.61
N ARG A 240 -7.70 -7.19 16.95
CA ARG A 240 -8.97 -7.15 17.70
C ARG A 240 -9.85 -5.97 17.27
N ALA A 241 -9.28 -4.76 17.18
CA ALA A 241 -10.05 -3.58 16.80
C ALA A 241 -10.72 -3.71 15.41
N LEU A 242 -10.07 -4.41 14.47
CA LEU A 242 -10.62 -4.69 13.14
C LEU A 242 -11.62 -5.86 13.16
N ALA A 243 -11.33 -6.95 13.89
CA ALA A 243 -12.25 -8.10 14.02
C ALA A 243 -13.57 -7.69 14.69
N ASP A 244 -13.50 -6.84 15.71
CA ASP A 244 -14.66 -6.31 16.45
C ASP A 244 -15.40 -5.19 15.68
N GLY A 245 -14.90 -4.76 14.52
CA GLY A 245 -15.51 -3.69 13.71
C GLY A 245 -15.35 -2.28 14.30
N HIS A 246 -14.50 -2.10 15.30
CA HIS A 246 -14.22 -0.78 15.92
C HIS A 246 -13.29 0.09 15.09
N LEU A 247 -12.61 -0.47 14.11
CA LEU A 247 -11.69 0.21 13.19
C LEU A 247 -11.93 -0.27 11.76
N SER A 248 -11.87 0.64 10.80
CA SER A 248 -11.82 0.33 9.36
C SER A 248 -10.57 0.92 8.74
N LEU A 249 -9.91 0.15 7.89
CA LEU A 249 -8.74 0.57 7.11
C LEU A 249 -9.03 0.57 5.60
N ASP A 250 -10.29 0.66 5.22
CA ASP A 250 -10.68 0.84 3.83
C ASP A 250 -10.46 2.31 3.39
N ALA A 251 -10.19 2.50 2.10
CA ALA A 251 -9.98 3.84 1.53
C ALA A 251 -11.20 4.79 1.66
N SER A 252 -12.37 4.26 2.02
CA SER A 252 -13.59 5.04 2.29
C SER A 252 -13.77 5.42 3.77
N ALA A 253 -12.86 4.98 4.66
CA ALA A 253 -12.94 5.30 6.08
C ALA A 253 -12.71 6.80 6.33
N ASP A 254 -13.37 7.33 7.38
CA ASP A 254 -13.14 8.71 7.82
C ASP A 254 -11.74 8.84 8.41
N VAL A 255 -10.89 9.63 7.75
CA VAL A 255 -9.46 9.71 8.09
C VAL A 255 -9.22 10.23 9.51
N PRO A 256 -9.82 11.36 9.96
CA PRO A 256 -9.63 11.85 11.32
C PRO A 256 -10.02 10.83 12.40
N THR A 257 -11.18 10.20 12.24
CA THR A 257 -11.67 9.16 13.17
C THR A 257 -10.74 7.95 13.17
N THR A 258 -10.28 7.51 12.00
CA THR A 258 -9.36 6.37 11.88
C THR A 258 -7.99 6.67 12.51
N LEU A 259 -7.44 7.87 12.30
CA LEU A 259 -6.19 8.30 12.94
C LEU A 259 -6.30 8.32 14.46
N ALA A 260 -7.40 8.86 15.01
CA ALA A 260 -7.66 8.86 16.43
C ALA A 260 -7.76 7.43 17.00
N ALA A 261 -8.49 6.55 16.31
CA ALA A 261 -8.62 5.14 16.71
C ALA A 261 -7.28 4.40 16.65
N LEU A 262 -6.47 4.62 15.62
CA LEU A 262 -5.14 4.02 15.49
C LEU A 262 -4.20 4.46 16.61
N THR A 263 -4.14 5.77 16.90
CA THR A 263 -3.25 6.30 17.94
C THR A 263 -3.68 5.95 19.36
N ALA A 264 -4.94 5.56 19.57
CA ALA A 264 -5.42 5.00 20.84
C ALA A 264 -4.95 3.55 21.08
N LEU A 265 -4.48 2.84 20.04
CA LEU A 265 -3.99 1.47 20.19
C LEU A 265 -2.56 1.46 20.78
N PRO A 266 -2.24 0.51 21.68
CA PRO A 266 -0.91 0.40 22.25
C PRO A 266 0.15 0.14 21.16
N GLY A 267 1.25 0.90 21.19
CA GLY A 267 2.37 0.75 20.27
C GLY A 267 2.13 1.32 18.86
N ILE A 268 1.04 2.04 18.63
CA ILE A 268 0.79 2.79 17.39
C ILE A 268 0.87 4.28 17.70
N GLY A 269 2.01 4.90 17.35
CA GLY A 269 2.20 6.35 17.46
C GLY A 269 1.78 7.08 16.19
N ASP A 270 1.86 8.43 16.25
CA ASP A 270 1.48 9.31 15.16
C ASP A 270 2.16 8.93 13.82
N TRP A 271 3.46 8.67 13.84
CA TRP A 271 4.18 8.27 12.63
C TRP A 271 3.55 7.03 11.95
N THR A 272 3.26 5.98 12.74
CA THR A 272 2.67 4.73 12.22
C THR A 272 1.25 4.99 11.71
N ALA A 273 0.47 5.78 12.41
CA ALA A 273 -0.88 6.16 12.01
C ALA A 273 -0.88 6.97 10.69
N GLN A 274 0.01 7.96 10.54
CA GLN A 274 0.17 8.74 9.32
C GLN A 274 0.65 7.88 8.14
N TYR A 275 1.55 6.93 8.37
CA TYR A 275 1.99 5.99 7.35
C TYR A 275 0.85 5.07 6.88
N ILE A 276 0.02 4.59 7.81
CA ILE A 276 -1.17 3.81 7.48
C ILE A 276 -2.16 4.68 6.68
N ALA A 277 -2.40 5.92 7.08
CA ALA A 277 -3.27 6.83 6.37
C ALA A 277 -2.77 7.11 4.94
N LEU A 278 -1.48 7.33 4.78
CA LEU A 278 -0.83 7.54 3.48
C LEU A 278 -1.08 6.35 2.54
N ARG A 279 -0.90 5.12 3.04
CA ARG A 279 -0.84 3.93 2.20
C ARG A 279 -2.14 3.12 2.15
N ALA A 280 -2.83 2.94 3.29
CA ALA A 280 -4.05 2.15 3.37
C ALA A 280 -5.30 2.97 3.08
N LEU A 281 -5.40 4.17 3.65
CA LEU A 281 -6.52 5.06 3.41
C LEU A 281 -6.37 5.87 2.12
N CYS A 282 -5.21 5.78 1.46
CA CYS A 282 -4.87 6.58 0.27
C CYS A 282 -5.08 8.08 0.48
N TRP A 283 -4.85 8.56 1.71
CA TRP A 283 -5.04 9.96 2.03
C TRP A 283 -3.91 10.79 1.44
N PRO A 284 -4.21 11.72 0.49
CA PRO A 284 -3.16 12.45 -0.23
C PRO A 284 -2.45 13.47 0.64
N ASP A 285 -3.01 13.83 1.80
CA ASP A 285 -2.48 14.85 2.71
C ASP A 285 -1.89 14.26 4.02
N ALA A 286 -1.62 12.95 4.08
CA ALA A 286 -0.91 12.34 5.20
C ALA A 286 0.55 12.81 5.26
N PHE A 287 1.03 13.12 6.47
CA PHE A 287 2.37 13.63 6.64
C PHE A 287 3.00 13.16 7.96
N PRO A 288 3.89 12.17 7.93
CA PRO A 288 4.57 11.65 9.11
C PRO A 288 5.71 12.61 9.53
N ALA A 289 5.38 13.76 10.13
CA ALA A 289 6.32 14.81 10.48
C ALA A 289 7.50 14.34 11.36
N GLY A 290 7.28 13.27 12.16
CA GLY A 290 8.30 12.62 12.99
C GLY A 290 9.28 11.73 12.23
N ASP A 291 9.14 11.58 10.89
CA ASP A 291 10.01 10.73 10.08
C ASP A 291 11.41 11.33 9.93
N VAL A 292 12.43 10.67 10.49
CA VAL A 292 13.81 11.17 10.48
C VAL A 292 14.38 11.29 9.05
N PRO A 293 14.23 10.31 8.14
CA PRO A 293 14.61 10.47 6.74
C PRO A 293 13.93 11.63 6.05
N LEU A 294 12.64 11.85 6.32
CA LEU A 294 11.89 12.99 5.79
C LEU A 294 12.44 14.30 6.30
N GLN A 295 12.64 14.46 7.62
CA GLN A 295 13.24 15.66 8.22
C GLN A 295 14.61 15.97 7.63
N LYS A 296 15.45 14.94 7.46
CA LYS A 296 16.77 15.07 6.84
C LYS A 296 16.68 15.53 5.37
N ALA A 297 15.76 14.96 4.60
CA ALA A 297 15.56 15.36 3.21
C ALA A 297 15.04 16.80 3.08
N LEU A 298 14.25 17.25 4.06
CA LEU A 298 13.75 18.63 4.14
C LEU A 298 14.75 19.63 4.75
N GLY A 299 15.88 19.16 5.26
CA GLY A 299 16.87 20.03 5.93
C GLY A 299 16.36 20.65 7.22
N VAL A 300 15.41 20.00 7.93
CA VAL A 300 14.82 20.52 9.17
C VAL A 300 15.22 19.66 10.37
N ALA A 301 15.24 20.29 11.57
CA ALA A 301 15.73 19.64 12.79
C ALA A 301 14.63 19.03 13.66
N SER A 302 13.35 19.32 13.38
CA SER A 302 12.25 18.86 14.24
C SER A 302 10.98 18.51 13.46
N ALA A 303 10.13 17.68 14.06
CA ALA A 303 8.80 17.37 13.53
C ALA A 303 7.93 18.64 13.38
N ARG A 304 8.07 19.61 14.30
CA ARG A 304 7.35 20.87 14.24
C ARG A 304 7.75 21.70 13.03
N ASP A 305 9.05 21.74 12.71
CA ASP A 305 9.55 22.44 11.53
C ASP A 305 9.14 21.74 10.25
N ALA A 306 9.20 20.40 10.22
CA ALA A 306 8.72 19.60 9.10
C ALA A 306 7.23 19.88 8.84
N GLU A 307 6.38 19.86 9.88
CA GLU A 307 4.96 20.19 9.78
C GLU A 307 4.75 21.62 9.25
N ARG A 308 5.50 22.60 9.73
CA ARG A 308 5.42 24.00 9.28
C ARG A 308 5.74 24.14 7.79
N VAL A 309 6.81 23.51 7.33
CA VAL A 309 7.23 23.56 5.91
C VAL A 309 6.20 22.88 5.02
N SER A 310 5.63 21.76 5.48
CA SER A 310 4.69 20.95 4.69
C SER A 310 3.36 21.64 4.37
N GLN A 311 3.03 22.74 5.05
CA GLN A 311 1.73 23.42 4.84
C GLN A 311 1.56 23.94 3.40
N ALA A 312 2.67 24.29 2.74
CA ALA A 312 2.65 24.74 1.34
C ALA A 312 2.27 23.63 0.34
N TRP A 313 2.36 22.38 0.74
CA TRP A 313 2.10 21.22 -0.13
C TRP A 313 0.70 20.63 0.02
N ARG A 314 -0.13 21.23 0.86
CA ARG A 314 -1.53 20.79 0.99
C ARG A 314 -2.30 20.99 -0.31
N PRO A 315 -3.14 20.03 -0.70
CA PRO A 315 -3.51 18.78 -0.01
C PRO A 315 -2.68 17.56 -0.45
N TRP A 316 -1.47 17.74 -1.01
CA TRP A 316 -0.67 16.68 -1.64
C TRP A 316 0.58 16.29 -0.84
N ARG A 317 0.57 16.46 0.48
CA ARG A 317 1.73 16.21 1.34
C ARG A 317 2.26 14.77 1.25
N SER A 318 1.41 13.77 1.01
CA SER A 318 1.83 12.38 0.82
C SER A 318 2.77 12.21 -0.38
N TYR A 319 2.56 12.96 -1.45
CA TYR A 319 3.45 12.95 -2.61
C TYR A 319 4.80 13.64 -2.32
N ALA A 320 4.78 14.70 -1.52
CA ALA A 320 6.02 15.34 -1.05
C ALA A 320 6.85 14.35 -0.20
N VAL A 321 6.20 13.56 0.66
CA VAL A 321 6.85 12.50 1.45
C VAL A 321 7.50 11.45 0.54
N ILE A 322 6.79 10.95 -0.47
CA ILE A 322 7.35 9.96 -1.42
C ILE A 322 8.53 10.54 -2.19
N ARG A 323 8.48 11.80 -2.62
CA ARG A 323 9.59 12.49 -3.28
C ARG A 323 10.81 12.61 -2.37
N ALA A 324 10.62 13.00 -1.12
CA ALA A 324 11.68 13.10 -0.13
C ALA A 324 12.35 11.75 0.14
N TRP A 325 11.57 10.67 0.29
CA TRP A 325 12.11 9.32 0.47
C TRP A 325 12.86 8.83 -0.77
N HIS A 326 12.37 9.13 -1.98
CA HIS A 326 13.03 8.74 -3.23
C HIS A 326 14.35 9.49 -3.42
N GLY A 327 14.37 10.81 -3.21
CA GLY A 327 15.58 11.65 -3.32
C GLY A 327 16.66 11.27 -2.31
N GLY A 328 16.30 10.97 -1.06
CA GLY A 328 17.22 10.47 -0.05
C GLY A 328 17.85 9.12 -0.41
N ALA A 329 17.10 8.24 -1.06
CA ALA A 329 17.60 6.93 -1.51
C ALA A 329 18.56 7.05 -2.70
N THR A 330 18.35 8.01 -3.60
CA THR A 330 19.23 8.25 -4.77
C THR A 330 20.52 8.97 -4.39
N ALA A 331 20.47 9.94 -3.47
CA ALA A 331 21.65 10.64 -2.95
C ALA A 331 22.59 9.68 -2.19
N GLY A 332 22.04 8.71 -1.45
CA GLY A 332 22.83 7.66 -0.78
C GLY A 332 23.51 6.68 -1.75
N ARG A 333 22.98 6.49 -2.97
CA ARG A 333 23.60 5.64 -4.01
C ARG A 333 24.78 6.30 -4.72
N ALA A 334 24.78 7.63 -4.85
CA ALA A 334 25.88 8.37 -5.47
C ALA A 334 27.10 8.49 -4.55
N GLY A 335 26.93 8.33 -3.23
CA GLY A 335 27.98 8.54 -2.21
C GLY A 335 28.59 7.28 -1.61
N ASN A 336 28.04 6.08 -1.79
CA ASN A 336 28.64 4.84 -1.29
C ASN A 336 27.96 3.61 -1.86
N SER A 337 28.73 2.63 -2.33
CA SER A 337 28.26 1.30 -2.78
C SER A 337 27.86 0.37 -1.63
N SER A 338 27.46 0.90 -0.48
CA SER A 338 26.91 0.16 0.64
C SER A 338 25.51 0.68 0.98
N PHE A 339 24.52 -0.17 0.75
CA PHE A 339 23.12 0.06 1.10
C PHE A 339 22.98 0.33 2.60
N HIS A 340 22.77 1.60 2.98
CA HIS A 340 22.26 1.90 4.31
C HIS A 340 20.74 1.94 4.23
N SER A 341 20.15 0.89 4.75
CA SER A 341 18.73 0.72 5.01
C SER A 341 18.18 1.90 5.82
N THR A 342 17.12 2.53 5.32
CA THR A 342 16.33 3.48 6.11
C THR A 342 15.74 2.76 7.32
N SER A 343 16.32 3.02 8.49
CA SER A 343 15.76 2.57 9.77
C SER A 343 14.57 3.45 10.14
N TRP A 344 13.51 2.84 10.65
CA TRP A 344 12.31 3.50 11.13
C TRP A 344 12.56 4.19 12.47
N PRO A 345 12.09 5.44 12.69
CA PRO A 345 12.34 6.15 13.94
C PRO A 345 11.61 5.52 15.13
N ALA A 346 12.25 5.62 16.29
CA ALA A 346 11.62 5.32 17.56
C ALA A 346 10.56 6.39 17.87
N ASP A 347 9.39 5.97 18.29
CA ASP A 347 8.39 6.87 18.89
C ASP A 347 9.03 7.67 20.05
N ALA A 348 9.09 8.98 19.89
CA ALA A 348 9.59 9.91 20.92
C ALA A 348 8.54 10.10 22.03
N GLY A 349 8.04 8.99 22.58
CA GLY A 349 7.06 8.96 23.65
C GLY A 349 7.64 8.44 24.96
N LYS A 350 8.63 9.15 25.54
CA LYS A 350 8.94 9.09 26.97
C LYS A 350 9.70 10.34 27.43
N LYS A 351 8.95 11.36 27.86
CA LYS A 351 9.34 12.22 28.95
C LYS A 351 8.08 12.53 29.73
N ALA A 352 7.93 11.88 30.87
CA ALA A 352 7.57 12.44 32.17
C ALA A 352 7.36 11.31 33.17
N ILE A 353 8.21 11.35 34.23
CA ILE A 353 8.18 10.72 35.56
C ILE A 353 8.36 9.22 35.61
#